data_a1d50f46464f10b2aebba1dcfe6e667e
#
_entry.id   a1d50f46464f10b2aebba1dcfe6e667e
#
_cell.length_a   1.000
_cell.length_b   1.000
_cell.length_c   1.000
_cell.angle_alpha   90.00
_cell.angle_beta   90.00
_cell.angle_gamma   90.00
#
_symmetry.space_group_name_H-M   'P 1'
#
loop_
_entity.id
_entity.type
_entity.pdbx_description
1 polymer ?
#
loop_
_entity_poly.entity_id
_entity_poly.type
_entity_poly.pdbx_seq_one_letter_code
_entity_poly.pdbx_strand_id
1 'polypeptide(L)'
;MIRSFGSKDAERLWRRERVRSIDHRIHRVALRKLRQVGSAESIEDLRVPPGNRLEALKGDRAGQHSIRINDEWRIWFVRTDAGPEEVEIVDYH
;
A
#
# COMPACT_ATOMS: atom_id res chain seq x y z
N MET A 1 1.70 8.38 9.30
CA MET A 1 2.85 7.46 9.45
C MET A 1 2.36 6.01 9.48
N ILE A 2 2.99 5.13 8.72
CA ILE A 2 2.63 3.71 8.72
C ILE A 2 2.88 3.12 10.11
N ARG A 3 1.87 2.45 10.66
CA ARG A 3 1.93 1.93 12.03
C ARG A 3 2.38 0.47 12.09
N SER A 4 2.02 -0.31 11.07
CA SER A 4 2.43 -1.72 11.02
C SER A 4 2.35 -2.23 9.60
N PHE A 5 3.03 -3.34 9.34
CA PHE A 5 3.05 -4.01 8.05
C PHE A 5 2.41 -5.38 8.17
N GLY A 6 1.61 -5.74 7.18
CA GLY A 6 0.98 -7.05 7.10
C GLY A 6 1.87 -8.10 6.44
N SER A 7 3.01 -7.66 5.86
CA SER A 7 3.98 -8.59 5.27
C SER A 7 5.39 -8.08 5.51
N LYS A 8 6.33 -9.04 5.59
CA LYS A 8 7.74 -8.70 5.75
C LYS A 8 8.29 -8.02 4.50
N ASP A 9 7.77 -8.38 3.34
CA ASP A 9 8.24 -7.81 2.08
C ASP A 9 7.92 -6.32 1.99
N ALA A 10 6.73 -5.93 2.42
CA ALA A 10 6.35 -4.51 2.44
C ALA A 10 7.24 -3.74 3.42
N GLU A 11 7.51 -4.30 4.58
CA GLU A 11 8.37 -3.68 5.57
C GLU A 11 9.80 -3.52 5.05
N ARG A 12 10.33 -4.54 4.41
CA ARG A 12 11.67 -4.50 3.84
C ARG A 12 11.78 -3.42 2.77
N LEU A 13 10.78 -3.36 1.89
CA LEU A 13 10.79 -2.34 0.85
C LEU A 13 10.73 -0.94 1.46
N TRP A 14 9.94 -0.76 2.51
CA TRP A 14 9.86 0.50 3.24
C TRP A 14 11.23 0.91 3.79
N ARG A 15 12.03 -0.08 4.20
CA ARG A 15 13.41 0.16 4.68
C ARG A 15 14.41 0.31 3.55
N ARG A 16 13.94 0.30 2.30
CA ARG A 16 14.75 0.42 1.10
C ARG A 16 15.67 -0.79 0.87
N GLU A 17 15.28 -1.94 1.41
CA GLU A 17 15.98 -3.18 1.15
C GLU A 17 15.50 -3.77 -0.17
N ARG A 18 16.35 -4.56 -0.81
CA ARG A 18 15.98 -5.26 -2.02
C ARG A 18 15.10 -6.45 -1.67
N VAL A 19 13.94 -6.56 -2.34
CA VAL A 19 12.97 -7.61 -2.08
C VAL A 19 12.74 -8.41 -3.36
N ARG A 20 13.14 -9.69 -3.34
CA ARG A 20 13.07 -10.54 -4.53
C ARG A 20 11.65 -10.86 -4.97
N SER A 21 10.74 -11.00 -4.03
CA SER A 21 9.35 -11.36 -4.33
C SER A 21 8.57 -10.23 -4.98
N ILE A 22 9.10 -9.01 -4.96
CA ILE A 22 8.48 -7.85 -5.58
C ILE A 22 9.29 -7.51 -6.82
N ASP A 23 8.60 -7.36 -7.96
CA ASP A 23 9.26 -7.02 -9.21
C ASP A 23 10.15 -5.79 -8.99
N HIS A 24 11.43 -5.95 -9.24
CA HIS A 24 12.43 -4.92 -9.05
C HIS A 24 12.08 -3.63 -9.80
N ARG A 25 11.42 -3.73 -10.95
CA ARG A 25 11.05 -2.57 -11.77
C ARG A 25 10.02 -1.66 -11.09
N ILE A 26 9.27 -2.16 -10.13
CA ILE A 26 8.26 -1.36 -9.45
C ILE A 26 8.69 -0.85 -8.09
N HIS A 27 9.90 -1.19 -7.62
CA HIS A 27 10.33 -0.83 -6.26
C HIS A 27 10.24 0.68 -6.01
N ARG A 28 10.69 1.49 -6.96
CA ARG A 28 10.66 2.95 -6.80
C ARG A 28 9.23 3.48 -6.70
N VAL A 29 8.35 3.01 -7.60
CA VAL A 29 6.95 3.44 -7.60
C VAL A 29 6.24 2.94 -6.35
N ALA A 30 6.49 1.69 -5.97
CA ALA A 30 5.91 1.10 -4.76
C ALA A 30 6.30 1.91 -3.52
N LEU A 31 7.58 2.27 -3.39
CA LEU A 31 8.04 3.07 -2.27
C LEU A 31 7.38 4.44 -2.23
N ARG A 32 7.23 5.08 -3.39
CA ARG A 32 6.54 6.36 -3.48
C ARG A 32 5.09 6.24 -3.02
N LYS A 33 4.39 5.18 -3.44
CA LYS A 33 3.01 4.93 -3.04
C LYS A 33 2.90 4.62 -1.55
N LEU A 34 3.85 3.87 -1.00
CA LEU A 34 3.90 3.61 0.44
C LEU A 34 4.02 4.93 1.22
N ARG A 35 4.82 5.85 0.73
CA ARG A 35 4.94 7.16 1.36
C ARG A 35 3.64 7.95 1.31
N GLN A 36 2.91 7.85 0.20
CA GLN A 36 1.59 8.48 0.10
C GLN A 36 0.63 7.91 1.14
N VAL A 37 0.61 6.59 1.28
CA VAL A 37 -0.22 5.93 2.29
C VAL A 37 0.17 6.43 3.69
N GLY A 38 1.46 6.50 3.98
CA GLY A 38 1.94 6.91 5.29
C GLY A 38 1.71 8.37 5.62
N SER A 39 1.69 9.25 4.62
CA SER A 39 1.53 10.68 4.82
C SER A 39 0.08 11.17 4.72
N ALA A 40 -0.84 10.33 4.25
CA ALA A 40 -2.23 10.70 4.11
C ALA A 40 -2.86 10.92 5.49
N GLU A 41 -3.59 12.01 5.64
CA GLU A 41 -4.29 12.32 6.89
C GLU A 41 -5.67 11.68 6.94
N SER A 42 -6.20 11.32 5.76
CA SER A 42 -7.49 10.64 5.66
C SER A 42 -7.46 9.73 4.43
N ILE A 43 -8.43 8.80 4.37
CA ILE A 43 -8.61 7.94 3.20
C ILE A 43 -8.83 8.78 1.94
N GLU A 44 -9.58 9.88 2.06
CA GLU A 44 -9.90 10.72 0.91
C GLU A 44 -8.67 11.32 0.23
N ASP A 45 -7.59 11.55 0.99
CA ASP A 45 -6.35 12.08 0.42
C ASP A 45 -5.77 11.14 -0.63
N LEU A 46 -6.06 9.84 -0.53
CA LEU A 46 -5.53 8.84 -1.44
C LEU A 46 -6.33 8.72 -2.74
N ARG A 47 -7.38 9.51 -2.91
CA ARG A 47 -8.07 9.61 -4.19
C ARG A 47 -7.26 10.39 -5.20
N VAL A 48 -6.23 11.08 -4.75
CA VAL A 48 -5.33 11.86 -5.60
C VAL A 48 -3.92 11.28 -5.50
N PRO A 49 -3.25 10.98 -6.62
CA PRO A 49 -3.73 11.11 -7.99
C PRO A 49 -4.80 10.05 -8.34
N PRO A 50 -5.64 10.31 -9.33
CA PRO A 50 -6.70 9.34 -9.73
C PRO A 50 -6.15 7.97 -10.09
N GLY A 51 -4.90 7.91 -10.55
CA GLY A 51 -4.24 6.65 -10.88
C GLY A 51 -4.07 5.71 -9.69
N ASN A 52 -4.22 6.20 -8.46
CA ASN A 52 -4.19 5.34 -7.27
C ASN A 52 -5.37 4.37 -7.25
N ARG A 53 -6.47 4.71 -7.88
CA ARG A 53 -7.68 3.89 -7.94
C ARG A 53 -8.05 3.36 -6.56
N LEU A 54 -8.16 4.27 -5.60
CA LEU A 54 -8.54 3.93 -4.23
C LEU A 54 -9.85 3.15 -4.23
N GLU A 55 -9.85 2.00 -3.54
CA GLU A 55 -11.09 1.23 -3.39
C GLU A 55 -11.14 0.54 -2.03
N ALA A 56 -12.36 0.35 -1.54
CA ALA A 56 -12.60 -0.42 -0.33
C ALA A 56 -12.71 -1.89 -0.71
N LEU A 57 -11.99 -2.75 0.02
CA LEU A 57 -12.02 -4.18 -0.22
C LEU A 57 -13.24 -4.81 0.43
N LYS A 58 -13.66 -5.96 -0.09
CA LYS A 58 -14.87 -6.64 0.33
C LYS A 58 -14.55 -8.06 0.82
N GLY A 59 -15.60 -8.75 1.32
CA GLY A 59 -15.45 -10.13 1.77
C GLY A 59 -14.54 -10.23 2.97
N ASP A 60 -13.58 -11.16 2.91
CA ASP A 60 -12.63 -11.39 4.00
C ASP A 60 -11.73 -10.20 4.26
N ARG A 61 -11.65 -9.27 3.32
CA ARG A 61 -10.83 -8.08 3.42
C ARG A 61 -11.64 -6.82 3.75
N ALA A 62 -12.89 -6.97 4.13
CA ALA A 62 -13.72 -5.83 4.51
C ALA A 62 -13.03 -5.03 5.61
N GLY A 63 -13.04 -3.70 5.49
CA GLY A 63 -12.33 -2.82 6.40
C GLY A 63 -10.94 -2.41 5.89
N GLN A 64 -10.46 -3.06 4.84
CA GLN A 64 -9.21 -2.68 4.19
C GLN A 64 -9.48 -1.85 2.94
N HIS A 65 -8.46 -1.10 2.54
CA HIS A 65 -8.49 -0.32 1.29
C HIS A 65 -7.29 -0.70 0.44
N SER A 66 -7.37 -0.41 -0.85
CA SER A 66 -6.24 -0.63 -1.74
C SER A 66 -5.98 0.60 -2.58
N ILE A 67 -4.70 0.81 -2.91
CA ILE A 67 -4.29 1.74 -3.96
C ILE A 67 -3.45 0.98 -4.97
N ARG A 68 -3.49 1.45 -6.21
CA ARG A 68 -2.82 0.80 -7.33
C ARG A 68 -1.37 1.27 -7.44
N ILE A 69 -0.45 0.33 -7.63
CA ILE A 69 0.94 0.63 -8.00
C ILE A 69 1.04 0.62 -9.53
N ASN A 70 0.59 -0.48 -10.13
CA ASN A 70 0.47 -0.63 -11.58
C ASN A 70 -0.64 -1.65 -11.88
N ASP A 71 -0.70 -2.20 -13.11
CA ASP A 71 -1.76 -3.14 -13.47
C ASP A 71 -1.75 -4.43 -12.65
N GLU A 72 -0.59 -4.82 -12.12
CA GLU A 72 -0.42 -6.10 -11.42
C GLU A 72 -0.28 -5.95 -9.91
N TRP A 73 0.20 -4.82 -9.44
CA TRP A 73 0.58 -4.66 -8.04
C TRP A 73 -0.25 -3.61 -7.34
N ARG A 74 -0.64 -3.90 -6.08
CA ARG A 74 -1.42 -2.99 -5.25
C ARG A 74 -0.86 -2.94 -3.84
N ILE A 75 -1.24 -1.90 -3.11
CA ILE A 75 -0.97 -1.78 -1.68
C ILE A 75 -2.30 -1.93 -0.95
N TRP A 76 -2.37 -2.89 -0.05
CA TRP A 76 -3.54 -3.11 0.82
C TRP A 76 -3.21 -2.65 2.23
N PHE A 77 -4.14 -2.00 2.88
CA PHE A 77 -3.93 -1.47 4.23
C PHE A 77 -5.24 -1.22 4.95
N VAL A 78 -5.16 -1.12 6.29
CA VAL A 78 -6.29 -0.71 7.14
C VAL A 78 -6.00 0.71 7.60
N ARG A 79 -6.94 1.62 7.40
CA ARG A 79 -6.79 2.98 7.92
C ARG A 79 -7.41 3.07 9.30
N THR A 80 -6.61 3.46 10.29
CA THR A 80 -7.08 3.71 11.67
C THR A 80 -6.81 5.15 12.02
N ASP A 81 -7.35 5.60 13.16
CA ASP A 81 -7.09 6.95 13.65
C ASP A 81 -5.61 7.18 13.94
N ALA A 82 -4.89 6.11 14.26
CA ALA A 82 -3.45 6.19 14.53
C ALA A 82 -2.60 6.19 13.26
N GLY A 83 -3.20 5.87 12.12
CA GLY A 83 -2.52 5.79 10.83
C GLY A 83 -2.79 4.48 10.12
N PRO A 84 -2.16 4.25 8.95
CA PRO A 84 -2.34 3.00 8.24
C PRO A 84 -1.65 1.84 8.93
N GLU A 85 -2.34 0.69 8.97
CA GLU A 85 -1.86 -0.53 9.60
C GLU A 85 -1.96 -1.70 8.65
N GLU A 86 -1.24 -2.77 8.95
CA GLU A 86 -1.23 -4.01 8.18
C GLU A 86 -0.96 -3.78 6.70
N VAL A 87 -0.04 -2.88 6.41
CA VAL A 87 0.30 -2.50 5.04
C VAL A 87 0.99 -3.65 4.33
N GLU A 88 0.45 -4.05 3.18
CA GLU A 88 0.97 -5.14 2.35
C GLU A 88 1.14 -4.68 0.92
N ILE A 89 2.09 -5.30 0.23
CA ILE A 89 2.23 -5.14 -1.22
C ILE A 89 1.82 -6.47 -1.83
N VAL A 90 0.81 -6.45 -2.68
CA VAL A 90 0.24 -7.67 -3.24
C VAL A 90 0.29 -7.66 -4.76
N ASP A 91 0.52 -8.85 -5.31
CA ASP A 91 0.48 -9.11 -6.74
C ASP A 91 -0.98 -9.48 -7.06
N TYR A 92 -1.64 -8.59 -7.76
CA TYR A 92 -3.09 -8.68 -7.97
C TYR A 92 -3.38 -9.09 -9.42
N HIS A 93 -3.57 -10.36 -9.61
CA HIS A 93 -3.98 -10.92 -10.90
C HIS A 93 -5.39 -11.42 -10.82
#